data_3e7967f8bd633b3ad0389f4e2b8f862b
#
_entry.id   3e7967f8bd633b3ad0389f4e2b8f862b
#
_cell.length_a   1.000
_cell.length_b   1.000
_cell.length_c   1.000
_cell.angle_alpha   90.00
_cell.angle_beta   90.00
_cell.angle_gamma   90.00
#
_symmetry.space_group_name_H-M   'P 1'
#
loop_
_entity.id
_entity.type
_entity.pdbx_description
1 polymer ?
#
loop_
_entity_poly.entity_id
_entity_poly.type
_entity_poly.pdbx_seq_one_letter_code
_entity_poly.pdbx_strand_id
1 'polypeptide(L)' 'MAQLTHEQYDALERAVVKGLRVAVLRSGRRESVFVPLALKLRGGREVIEARHPTTGFDMTIFLDEIDSFEVVG' A
#
# COMPACT_ATOMS: atom_id res chain seq x y z
N MET A 1 10.09 -12.68 -2.35
CA MET A 1 9.10 -11.69 -1.95
C MET A 1 9.09 -11.54 -0.43
N ALA A 2 9.19 -10.33 0.03
CA ALA A 2 9.35 -10.06 1.45
C ALA A 2 8.01 -9.80 2.11
N GLN A 3 7.86 -10.29 3.34
CA GLN A 3 6.73 -9.90 4.16
C GLN A 3 7.04 -8.56 4.81
N LEU A 4 6.01 -7.80 5.09
CA LEU A 4 6.17 -6.54 5.81
C LEU A 4 6.52 -6.83 7.27
N THR A 5 7.41 -6.01 7.81
CA THR A 5 7.73 -6.07 9.23
C THR A 5 6.62 -5.42 10.04
N HIS A 6 6.64 -5.61 11.36
CA HIS A 6 5.71 -4.93 12.26
C HIS A 6 5.77 -3.41 12.09
N GLU A 7 6.97 -2.87 11.98
CA GLU A 7 7.15 -1.43 11.80
C GLU A 7 6.52 -0.95 10.49
N GLN A 8 6.66 -1.74 9.43
CA GLN A 8 6.06 -1.42 8.14
C GLN A 8 4.54 -1.50 8.20
N TYR A 9 3.98 -2.50 8.87
CA TYR A 9 2.55 -2.59 9.08
C TYR A 9 2.02 -1.39 9.86
N ASP A 10 2.71 -1.02 10.93
CA ASP A 10 2.30 0.13 11.74
C ASP A 10 2.32 1.42 10.92
N ALA A 11 3.35 1.60 10.11
CA ALA A 11 3.45 2.77 9.25
C ALA A 11 2.31 2.81 8.23
N LEU A 12 1.98 1.65 7.65
CA LEU A 12 0.90 1.55 6.67
C LEU A 12 -0.46 1.83 7.31
N GLU A 13 -0.72 1.25 8.49
CA GLU A 13 -1.96 1.51 9.22
C GLU A 13 -2.10 2.98 9.58
N ARG A 14 -1.02 3.60 9.99
CA ARG A 14 -1.01 5.02 10.29
C ARG A 14 -1.32 5.86 9.05
N ALA A 15 -0.77 5.46 7.90
CA ALA A 15 -1.05 6.14 6.64
C ALA A 15 -2.54 6.02 6.27
N VAL A 16 -3.15 4.85 6.51
CA VAL A 16 -4.58 4.65 6.28
C VAL A 16 -5.39 5.61 7.16
N VAL A 17 -5.08 5.65 8.45
CA VAL A 17 -5.84 6.46 9.40
C VAL A 17 -5.71 7.95 9.11
N LYS A 18 -4.51 8.38 8.74
CA LYS A 18 -4.21 9.81 8.54
C LYS A 18 -4.39 10.27 7.10
N GLY A 19 -4.68 9.37 6.18
CA GLY A 19 -4.82 9.72 4.76
C GLY A 19 -3.51 10.14 4.11
N LEU A 20 -2.39 9.55 4.54
CA LEU A 20 -1.08 9.89 4.01
C LEU A 20 -0.83 9.13 2.71
N ARG A 21 0.01 9.71 1.85
CA ARG A 21 0.41 9.06 0.60
C ARG A 21 1.54 8.09 0.88
N VAL A 22 1.55 7.01 0.12
CA VAL A 22 2.57 5.97 0.22
C VAL A 22 3.14 5.71 -1.17
N ALA A 23 4.47 5.68 -1.27
CA ALA A 23 5.16 5.28 -2.49
C ALA A 23 5.49 3.79 -2.37
N VAL A 24 5.13 3.02 -3.39
CA VAL A 24 5.30 1.57 -3.38
C VAL A 24 6.05 1.13 -4.61
N LEU A 25 7.05 0.26 -4.40
CA LEU A 25 7.76 -0.42 -5.47
C LEU A 25 7.27 -1.86 -5.49
N ARG A 26 6.70 -2.27 -6.62
CA ARG A 26 6.25 -3.64 -6.84
C ARG A 26 7.15 -4.34 -7.84
N SER A 27 7.26 -5.65 -7.67
CA SER A 27 8.11 -6.49 -8.51
C SER A 27 7.79 -6.27 -10.00
N GLY A 28 8.81 -5.95 -10.79
CA GLY A 28 8.67 -5.77 -12.23
C GLY A 28 7.91 -4.54 -12.67
N ARG A 29 7.62 -3.61 -11.76
CA ARG A 29 6.86 -2.41 -12.07
C ARG A 29 7.58 -1.16 -11.59
N ARG A 30 7.13 -0.01 -12.09
CA ARG A 30 7.64 1.27 -11.63
C ARG A 30 7.07 1.59 -10.25
N GLU A 31 7.78 2.43 -9.53
CA GLU A 31 7.27 2.99 -8.29
C GLU A 31 5.96 3.73 -8.56
N SER A 32 5.00 3.53 -7.68
CA SER A 32 3.72 4.23 -7.76
C SER A 32 3.36 4.82 -6.40
N VAL A 33 2.61 5.92 -6.43
CA VAL A 33 2.15 6.60 -5.23
C VAL A 33 0.64 6.47 -5.15
N PHE A 34 0.14 6.17 -3.95
CA PHE A 34 -1.30 6.08 -3.74
C PHE A 34 -1.63 6.43 -2.29
N VAL A 35 -2.93 6.65 -2.04
CA VAL A 35 -3.45 6.90 -0.70
C VAL A 35 -4.11 5.61 -0.23
N PRO A 36 -3.56 4.91 0.76
CA PRO A 36 -4.19 3.68 1.26
C PRO A 36 -5.47 4.03 2.02
N LEU A 37 -6.52 3.26 1.77
CA LEU A 37 -7.82 3.46 2.40
C LEU A 37 -8.13 2.39 3.44
N ALA A 38 -7.73 1.15 3.18
CA ALA A 38 -8.02 0.03 4.08
C ALA A 38 -7.10 -1.14 3.79
N LEU A 39 -6.89 -1.97 4.82
CA LEU A 39 -6.22 -3.26 4.69
C LEU A 39 -7.29 -4.33 4.79
N LYS A 40 -7.28 -5.26 3.84
CA LYS A 40 -8.30 -6.32 3.76
C LYS A 40 -7.68 -7.64 3.36
N LEU A 41 -8.50 -8.70 3.44
CA LEU A 41 -8.13 -10.03 2.96
C LEU A 41 -9.00 -10.35 1.74
N ARG A 42 -8.39 -10.90 0.71
CA ARG A 42 -9.09 -11.40 -0.47
C ARG A 42 -8.51 -12.76 -0.83
N GLY A 43 -9.34 -13.79 -0.74
CA GLY A 43 -8.89 -15.14 -1.04
C GLY A 43 -7.69 -15.60 -0.22
N GLY A 44 -7.62 -15.17 1.05
CA GLY A 44 -6.51 -15.51 1.93
C GLY A 44 -5.26 -14.66 1.74
N ARG A 45 -5.30 -13.67 0.83
CA ARG A 45 -4.16 -12.77 0.58
C ARG A 45 -4.48 -11.39 1.14
N GLU A 46 -3.47 -10.77 1.75
CA GLU A 46 -3.63 -9.41 2.24
C GLU A 46 -3.53 -8.41 1.10
N VAL A 47 -4.44 -7.44 1.08
CA VAL A 47 -4.48 -6.41 0.06
C VAL A 47 -4.63 -5.04 0.69
N ILE A 48 -4.14 -4.03 -0.01
CA ILE A 48 -4.40 -2.63 0.31
C ILE A 48 -5.42 -2.12 -0.68
N GLU A 49 -6.56 -1.65 -0.18
CA GLU A 49 -7.46 -0.86 -1.01
C GLU A 49 -6.99 0.57 -0.93
N ALA A 50 -6.81 1.19 -2.09
CA ALA A 50 -6.18 2.49 -2.18
C ALA A 50 -6.84 3.33 -3.24
N ARG A 51 -6.45 4.61 -3.27
CA ARG A 51 -6.95 5.57 -4.25
C ARG A 51 -5.76 6.28 -4.87
N HIS A 52 -5.84 6.48 -6.17
CA HIS A 52 -4.83 7.27 -6.88
C HIS A 52 -4.91 8.72 -6.39
N PRO A 53 -3.78 9.34 -5.99
CA PRO A 53 -3.80 10.65 -5.34
C PRO A 53 -4.27 11.79 -6.25
N THR A 54 -4.15 11.62 -7.55
CA THR A 54 -4.51 12.67 -8.52
C THR A 54 -5.85 12.41 -9.19
N THR A 55 -6.05 11.17 -9.70
CA THR A 55 -7.25 10.84 -10.48
C THR A 55 -8.42 10.40 -9.61
N GLY A 56 -8.15 9.94 -8.39
CA GLY A 56 -9.17 9.40 -7.50
C GLY A 56 -9.63 8.00 -7.85
N PHE A 57 -9.02 7.32 -8.81
CA PHE A 57 -9.38 5.95 -9.15
C PHE A 57 -9.02 5.00 -8.02
N ASP A 58 -9.90 4.04 -7.78
CA ASP A 58 -9.66 2.99 -6.79
C ASP A 58 -8.65 1.98 -7.33
N MET A 59 -7.83 1.48 -6.41
CA MET A 59 -6.77 0.51 -6.71
C MET A 59 -6.78 -0.58 -5.67
N THR A 60 -6.38 -1.78 -6.06
CA THR A 60 -6.15 -2.88 -5.13
C THR A 60 -4.72 -3.36 -5.33
N ILE A 61 -3.97 -3.43 -4.23
CA ILE A 61 -2.57 -3.82 -4.28
C ILE A 61 -2.36 -4.98 -3.32
N PHE A 62 -1.82 -6.09 -3.83
CA PHE A 62 -1.51 -7.23 -2.99
C PHE A 62 -0.20 -6.99 -2.25
N LEU A 63 -0.21 -7.21 -0.94
CA LEU A 63 0.98 -7.00 -0.12
C LEU A 63 2.14 -7.89 -0.54
N ASP A 64 1.84 -9.10 -1.01
CA ASP A 64 2.88 -10.04 -1.42
C ASP A 64 3.59 -9.62 -2.72
N GLU A 65 3.10 -8.59 -3.41
CA GLU A 65 3.75 -8.04 -4.60
C GLU A 65 4.65 -6.84 -4.29
N ILE A 66 4.63 -6.37 -3.05
CA ILE A 66 5.38 -5.17 -2.68
C ILE A 66 6.81 -5.54 -2.32
N ASP A 67 7.78 -4.93 -3.00
CA ASP A 67 9.19 -5.09 -2.66
C ASP A 67 9.60 -4.08 -1.58
N SER A 68 9.08 -2.86 -1.66
CA SER A 68 9.35 -1.84 -0.67
C SER A 68 8.26 -0.77 -0.70
N PHE A 69 8.10 -0.06 0.42
CA PHE A 69 7.23 1.09 0.43
C PHE A 69 7.75 2.15 1.39
N GLU A 70 7.29 3.37 1.19
CA GLU A 70 7.67 4.50 2.02
C GLU A 70 6.49 5.45 2.16
N VAL A 71 6.25 5.92 3.38
CA VAL A 71 5.22 6.93 3.61
C VAL A 71 5.80 8.28 3.23
N VAL A 72 5.14 8.98 2.31
CA VAL A 72 5.66 10.25 1.78
C VAL A 72 4.81 11.46 2.17
N GLY A 73 3.80 11.24 2.97
CA GLY A 73 2.95 12.32 3.47
C GLY A 73 1.65 12.45 2.74
#